data_986620bce917b2d0eda21b86f66f096f
#
_entry.id   986620bce917b2d0eda21b86f66f096f
#
_cell.length_a   1.000
_cell.length_b   1.000
_cell.length_c   1.000
_cell.angle_alpha   90.00
_cell.angle_beta   90.00
_cell.angle_gamma   90.00
#
_symmetry.space_group_name_H-M   'P 1'
#
loop_
_entity.id
_entity.type
_entity.pdbx_description
1 polymer ?
#
loop_
_entity_poly.entity_id
_entity_poly.type
_entity_poly.pdbx_seq_one_letter_code
_entity_poly.pdbx_strand_id
1 'polypeptide(L)'
;MAYNTVVISSGHSINCQGMSDIINEVAEARKVVDRVYDIVRASGKTCYKYHDTSSSSSQNLVNIVNFHNSHPQGVDVSIHFNACNHTSKARGVEVCYYSQFMLADEMSRNISKVTGLINRGPKERTGLYVLKHTTKPSILIEVCFGDSEADCAIYKAKFEDICQTIAKTLIGGITVPSTSTSSTPVHSTPTNSTATTSKPSGDSWVRRLQEECNKQGFSNQKVDGIPGSNTLRGCPTLKKGASGNITKLLQEKLVALSYSTNGVDGIFGSGTKNAVIKYQKSKGLSADGIVGQNTWRKLLGL
;
A
#
# COMPACT_ATOMS: atom_id res chain seq x y z
N MET A 1 4.34 -0.67 7.94
CA MET A 1 4.31 0.34 9.04
C MET A 1 3.21 -0.06 10.01
N ALA A 2 3.36 0.25 11.30
CA ALA A 2 2.30 -0.02 12.28
C ALA A 2 1.82 1.31 12.85
N TYR A 3 0.53 1.56 12.77
CA TYR A 3 -0.09 2.75 13.36
C TYR A 3 -0.71 2.41 14.72
N ASN A 4 -0.59 3.32 15.68
CA ASN A 4 -1.24 3.17 17.00
C ASN A 4 -2.67 3.72 17.00
N THR A 5 -3.00 4.54 16.00
CA THR A 5 -4.32 5.14 15.83
C THR A 5 -4.79 4.96 14.38
N VAL A 6 -6.02 4.52 14.21
CA VAL A 6 -6.70 4.38 12.92
C VAL A 6 -7.97 5.23 12.95
N VAL A 7 -8.18 6.05 11.93
CA VAL A 7 -9.44 6.76 11.70
C VAL A 7 -10.05 6.21 10.41
N ILE A 8 -11.23 5.60 10.51
CA ILE A 8 -11.83 4.87 9.39
C ILE A 8 -13.26 5.34 9.13
N SER A 9 -13.62 5.51 7.87
CA SER A 9 -14.99 5.89 7.46
C SER A 9 -15.50 5.07 6.29
N SER A 10 -16.82 4.93 6.18
CA SER A 10 -17.45 4.57 4.91
C SER A 10 -17.46 5.77 3.98
N GLY A 11 -17.27 5.53 2.69
CA GLY A 11 -17.09 6.60 1.70
C GLY A 11 -18.34 7.39 1.37
N HIS A 12 -19.51 6.79 1.44
CA HIS A 12 -20.79 7.38 1.07
C HIS A 12 -21.75 7.52 2.26
N SER A 13 -22.73 8.41 2.12
CA SER A 13 -23.80 8.59 3.08
C SER A 13 -24.98 7.66 2.78
N ILE A 14 -25.74 7.30 3.82
CA ILE A 14 -26.97 6.50 3.64
C ILE A 14 -28.01 7.24 2.79
N ASN A 15 -27.99 8.57 2.81
CA ASN A 15 -28.93 9.42 2.04
C ASN A 15 -28.32 9.92 0.71
N CYS A 16 -27.05 9.65 0.45
CA CYS A 16 -26.34 9.98 -0.78
C CYS A 16 -25.48 8.79 -1.17
N GLN A 17 -26.15 7.79 -1.69
CA GLN A 17 -25.57 6.48 -1.96
C GLN A 17 -24.57 6.52 -3.12
N GLY A 18 -23.51 5.71 -3.00
CA GLY A 18 -22.65 5.36 -4.10
C GLY A 18 -23.27 4.32 -5.03
N MET A 19 -22.48 3.35 -5.44
CA MET A 19 -22.91 2.26 -6.31
C MET A 19 -23.94 1.34 -5.62
N SER A 20 -24.94 0.88 -6.37
CA SER A 20 -25.85 -0.19 -5.96
C SER A 20 -26.18 -1.06 -7.16
N ASP A 21 -25.71 -2.30 -7.14
CA ASP A 21 -25.98 -3.33 -8.15
C ASP A 21 -26.11 -4.68 -7.44
N ILE A 22 -25.11 -5.60 -7.52
CA ILE A 22 -25.09 -6.89 -6.82
C ILE A 22 -24.98 -6.70 -5.31
N ILE A 23 -24.27 -5.64 -4.91
CA ILE A 23 -24.21 -5.17 -3.52
C ILE A 23 -24.54 -3.68 -3.47
N ASN A 24 -24.95 -3.21 -2.29
CA ASN A 24 -25.07 -1.80 -2.00
C ASN A 24 -23.80 -1.32 -1.32
N GLU A 25 -23.08 -0.40 -1.96
CA GLU A 25 -21.79 0.08 -1.47
C GLU A 25 -21.85 0.65 -0.05
N VAL A 26 -22.85 1.48 0.25
CA VAL A 26 -23.00 2.10 1.57
C VAL A 26 -23.19 1.04 2.65
N ALA A 27 -24.06 0.07 2.41
CA ALA A 27 -24.34 -0.98 3.38
C ALA A 27 -23.10 -1.85 3.63
N GLU A 28 -22.39 -2.24 2.58
CA GLU A 28 -21.23 -3.11 2.71
C GLU A 28 -20.00 -2.36 3.25
N ALA A 29 -19.75 -1.12 2.83
CA ALA A 29 -18.66 -0.31 3.37
C ALA A 29 -18.81 -0.07 4.88
N ARG A 30 -20.04 0.15 5.36
CA ARG A 30 -20.32 0.27 6.80
C ARG A 30 -20.01 -1.00 7.57
N LYS A 31 -20.38 -2.18 7.04
CA LYS A 31 -20.05 -3.47 7.65
C LYS A 31 -18.53 -3.67 7.77
N VAL A 32 -17.79 -3.35 6.72
CA VAL A 32 -16.32 -3.45 6.73
C VAL A 32 -15.73 -2.48 7.77
N VAL A 33 -16.17 -1.22 7.79
CA VAL A 33 -15.72 -0.22 8.76
C VAL A 33 -15.97 -0.66 10.20
N ASP A 34 -17.19 -1.13 10.48
CA ASP A 34 -17.58 -1.59 11.82
C ASP A 34 -16.71 -2.77 12.25
N ARG A 35 -16.52 -3.75 11.37
CA ARG A 35 -15.73 -4.93 11.71
C ARG A 35 -14.24 -4.61 11.88
N VAL A 36 -13.66 -3.79 11.01
CA VAL A 36 -12.26 -3.34 11.15
C VAL A 36 -12.07 -2.53 12.44
N TYR A 37 -13.03 -1.66 12.77
CA TYR A 37 -13.02 -0.92 14.04
C TYR A 37 -12.95 -1.87 15.23
N ASP A 38 -13.80 -2.90 15.29
CA ASP A 38 -13.84 -3.88 16.38
C ASP A 38 -12.51 -4.64 16.52
N ILE A 39 -11.93 -5.07 15.39
CA ILE A 39 -10.64 -5.79 15.37
C ILE A 39 -9.51 -4.89 15.89
N VAL A 40 -9.43 -3.65 15.42
CA VAL A 40 -8.40 -2.70 15.85
C VAL A 40 -8.53 -2.39 17.33
N ARG A 41 -9.75 -2.16 17.82
CA ARG A 41 -10.04 -1.93 19.24
C ARG A 41 -9.69 -3.13 20.11
N ALA A 42 -10.05 -4.32 19.68
CA ALA A 42 -9.72 -5.57 20.40
C ALA A 42 -8.20 -5.81 20.51
N SER A 43 -7.40 -5.24 19.62
CA SER A 43 -5.93 -5.30 19.68
C SER A 43 -5.28 -4.30 20.66
N GLY A 44 -6.08 -3.50 21.39
CA GLY A 44 -5.59 -2.46 22.28
C GLY A 44 -5.14 -1.17 21.57
N LYS A 45 -5.37 -1.05 20.27
CA LYS A 45 -5.06 0.17 19.51
C LYS A 45 -6.24 1.15 19.51
N THR A 46 -5.93 2.42 19.30
CA THR A 46 -6.97 3.45 19.18
C THR A 46 -7.60 3.39 17.81
N CYS A 47 -8.94 3.37 17.75
CA CYS A 47 -9.68 3.45 16.51
C CYS A 47 -10.88 4.38 16.66
N TYR A 48 -11.10 5.20 15.64
CA TYR A 48 -12.28 6.06 15.50
C TYR A 48 -12.98 5.68 14.20
N LYS A 49 -14.30 5.57 14.22
CA LYS A 49 -15.10 5.25 13.03
C LYS A 49 -16.15 6.30 12.76
N TYR A 50 -16.48 6.50 11.48
CA TYR A 50 -17.48 7.46 11.04
C TYR A 50 -18.34 6.93 9.89
N HIS A 51 -19.64 7.18 10.01
CA HIS A 51 -20.64 6.94 8.98
C HIS A 51 -21.48 8.19 8.80
N ASP A 52 -21.32 8.83 7.66
CA ASP A 52 -22.06 10.04 7.36
C ASP A 52 -23.56 9.77 7.07
N THR A 53 -24.42 10.75 7.37
CA THR A 53 -25.86 10.69 7.16
C THR A 53 -26.39 11.89 6.36
N SER A 54 -25.52 12.73 5.81
CA SER A 54 -25.91 13.88 5.00
C SER A 54 -26.61 13.48 3.71
N SER A 55 -27.45 14.38 3.17
CA SER A 55 -28.19 14.16 1.93
C SER A 55 -27.51 14.76 0.69
N SER A 56 -26.29 15.29 0.85
CA SER A 56 -25.51 15.92 -0.20
C SER A 56 -24.15 15.27 -0.32
N SER A 57 -23.73 14.90 -1.53
CA SER A 57 -22.39 14.35 -1.80
C SER A 57 -21.28 15.32 -1.39
N SER A 58 -21.44 16.61 -1.63
CA SER A 58 -20.46 17.62 -1.21
C SER A 58 -20.36 17.72 0.30
N GLN A 59 -21.48 17.70 1.01
CA GLN A 59 -21.50 17.73 2.47
C GLN A 59 -20.93 16.44 3.06
N ASN A 60 -21.22 15.28 2.46
CA ASN A 60 -20.64 14.00 2.83
C ASN A 60 -19.10 14.06 2.82
N LEU A 61 -18.50 14.54 1.73
CA LEU A 61 -17.06 14.69 1.61
C LEU A 61 -16.46 15.62 2.67
N VAL A 62 -17.11 16.77 2.92
CA VAL A 62 -16.68 17.72 3.95
C VAL A 62 -16.76 17.10 5.35
N ASN A 63 -17.85 16.42 5.67
CA ASN A 63 -18.07 15.80 6.97
C ASN A 63 -17.03 14.71 7.24
N ILE A 64 -16.75 13.84 6.26
CA ILE A 64 -15.72 12.81 6.37
C ILE A 64 -14.35 13.45 6.64
N VAL A 65 -13.94 14.43 5.84
CA VAL A 65 -12.66 15.11 6.01
C VAL A 65 -12.54 15.79 7.37
N ASN A 66 -13.60 16.49 7.81
CA ASN A 66 -13.62 17.15 9.12
C ASN A 66 -13.50 16.14 10.26
N PHE A 67 -14.21 15.01 10.17
CA PHE A 67 -14.07 13.94 11.17
C PHE A 67 -12.65 13.39 11.21
N HIS A 68 -12.07 13.06 10.06
CA HIS A 68 -10.70 12.55 9.98
C HIS A 68 -9.68 13.56 10.55
N ASN A 69 -9.81 14.84 10.20
CA ASN A 69 -8.88 15.88 10.64
C ASN A 69 -9.06 16.27 12.13
N SER A 70 -10.23 16.01 12.73
CA SER A 70 -10.43 16.20 14.17
C SER A 70 -9.65 15.20 15.04
N HIS A 71 -9.07 14.16 14.43
CA HIS A 71 -8.23 13.15 15.07
C HIS A 71 -6.81 13.23 14.51
N PRO A 72 -5.91 14.07 15.05
CA PRO A 72 -4.67 14.48 14.38
C PRO A 72 -3.58 13.42 14.29
N GLN A 73 -3.76 12.24 14.88
CA GLN A 73 -2.74 11.17 14.90
C GLN A 73 -3.19 9.93 14.14
N GLY A 74 -2.23 9.19 13.57
CA GLY A 74 -2.45 7.88 13.00
C GLY A 74 -2.55 7.86 11.48
N VAL A 75 -3.49 7.06 10.97
CA VAL A 75 -3.75 6.85 9.54
C VAL A 75 -5.23 7.00 9.24
N ASP A 76 -5.54 7.64 8.12
CA ASP A 76 -6.89 7.80 7.60
C ASP A 76 -7.21 6.72 6.57
N VAL A 77 -8.38 6.09 6.71
CA VAL A 77 -8.84 5.03 5.80
C VAL A 77 -10.29 5.29 5.39
N SER A 78 -10.54 5.34 4.10
CA SER A 78 -11.89 5.37 3.54
C SER A 78 -12.20 4.04 2.87
N ILE A 79 -13.38 3.46 3.15
CA ILE A 79 -13.81 2.17 2.59
C ILE A 79 -14.85 2.41 1.51
N HIS A 80 -14.58 1.85 0.35
CA HIS A 80 -15.39 1.94 -0.86
C HIS A 80 -15.51 0.60 -1.58
N PHE A 81 -16.42 0.53 -2.53
CA PHE A 81 -16.56 -0.55 -3.51
C PHE A 81 -16.62 0.07 -4.91
N ASN A 82 -15.75 -0.38 -5.78
CA ASN A 82 -15.65 0.14 -7.14
C ASN A 82 -16.81 -0.34 -8.02
N ALA A 83 -17.06 0.38 -9.11
CA ALA A 83 -18.03 -0.01 -10.13
C ALA A 83 -17.58 0.42 -11.53
N CYS A 84 -18.09 -0.29 -12.54
CA CYS A 84 -17.92 0.09 -13.94
C CYS A 84 -19.16 -0.30 -14.75
N ASN A 85 -19.36 -1.60 -15.01
CA ASN A 85 -20.54 -2.17 -15.65
C ASN A 85 -20.77 -3.56 -15.08
N HIS A 86 -22.02 -4.00 -14.95
CA HIS A 86 -22.37 -5.34 -14.52
C HIS A 86 -21.64 -6.42 -15.33
N THR A 87 -21.04 -7.39 -14.64
CA THR A 87 -20.27 -8.45 -15.29
C THR A 87 -20.15 -9.69 -14.39
N SER A 88 -20.07 -10.86 -15.00
CA SER A 88 -19.70 -12.09 -14.31
C SER A 88 -18.20 -12.26 -14.09
N LYS A 89 -17.35 -11.44 -14.76
CA LYS A 89 -15.90 -11.56 -14.71
C LYS A 89 -15.31 -10.88 -13.49
N ALA A 90 -14.28 -11.50 -12.90
CA ALA A 90 -13.50 -10.91 -11.81
C ALA A 90 -12.79 -9.63 -12.26
N ARG A 91 -12.77 -8.62 -11.39
CA ARG A 91 -12.09 -7.32 -11.57
C ARG A 91 -11.05 -7.04 -10.49
N GLY A 92 -11.35 -7.34 -9.23
CA GLY A 92 -10.39 -7.36 -8.13
C GLY A 92 -10.39 -6.13 -7.23
N VAL A 93 -9.34 -6.03 -6.41
CA VAL A 93 -9.12 -4.98 -5.40
C VAL A 93 -8.12 -3.94 -5.89
N GLU A 94 -8.39 -2.66 -5.59
CA GLU A 94 -7.41 -1.57 -5.76
C GLU A 94 -7.42 -0.63 -4.56
N VAL A 95 -6.32 0.07 -4.32
CA VAL A 95 -6.20 1.02 -3.21
C VAL A 95 -5.70 2.35 -3.74
N CYS A 96 -6.53 3.38 -3.57
CA CYS A 96 -6.22 4.72 -3.99
C CYS A 96 -5.39 5.46 -2.94
N TYR A 97 -4.46 6.31 -3.38
CA TYR A 97 -3.61 7.12 -2.52
C TYR A 97 -3.30 8.48 -3.14
N TYR A 98 -2.97 9.46 -2.31
CA TYR A 98 -2.37 10.73 -2.72
C TYR A 98 -0.82 10.67 -2.60
N SER A 99 -0.33 10.29 -1.42
CA SER A 99 1.10 10.20 -1.10
C SER A 99 1.53 8.87 -0.48
N GLN A 100 0.58 8.01 -0.08
CA GLN A 100 0.84 6.78 0.68
C GLN A 100 0.94 5.54 -0.21
N PHE A 101 1.75 5.63 -1.26
CA PHE A 101 1.94 4.53 -2.21
C PHE A 101 2.22 3.18 -1.53
N MET A 102 3.15 3.17 -0.56
CA MET A 102 3.59 1.92 0.08
C MET A 102 2.49 1.24 0.88
N LEU A 103 1.70 2.03 1.61
CA LEU A 103 0.57 1.50 2.36
C LEU A 103 -0.51 0.97 1.41
N ALA A 104 -0.79 1.71 0.33
CA ALA A 104 -1.77 1.29 -0.68
C ALA A 104 -1.35 -0.01 -1.40
N ASP A 105 -0.08 -0.14 -1.75
CA ASP A 105 0.47 -1.33 -2.40
C ASP A 105 0.48 -2.54 -1.45
N GLU A 106 0.90 -2.36 -0.19
CA GLU A 106 0.87 -3.43 0.82
C GLU A 106 -0.57 -3.89 1.08
N MET A 107 -1.51 -2.95 1.20
CA MET A 107 -2.92 -3.23 1.44
C MET A 107 -3.54 -4.02 0.30
N SER A 108 -3.41 -3.58 -0.95
CA SER A 108 -3.99 -4.26 -2.11
C SER A 108 -3.42 -5.68 -2.30
N ARG A 109 -2.11 -5.85 -2.10
CA ARG A 109 -1.46 -7.18 -2.16
C ARG A 109 -1.91 -8.11 -1.04
N ASN A 110 -2.02 -7.60 0.19
CA ASN A 110 -2.43 -8.42 1.32
C ASN A 110 -3.88 -8.89 1.17
N ILE A 111 -4.79 -8.01 0.75
CA ILE A 111 -6.19 -8.38 0.48
C ILE A 111 -6.24 -9.43 -0.65
N SER A 112 -5.58 -9.17 -1.78
CA SER A 112 -5.53 -10.11 -2.90
C SER A 112 -4.99 -11.48 -2.48
N LYS A 113 -3.93 -11.52 -1.69
CA LYS A 113 -3.29 -12.76 -1.22
C LYS A 113 -4.22 -13.66 -0.40
N VAL A 114 -5.03 -13.07 0.48
CA VAL A 114 -5.92 -13.86 1.37
C VAL A 114 -7.25 -14.20 0.74
N THR A 115 -7.68 -13.43 -0.27
CA THR A 115 -9.00 -13.60 -0.88
C THR A 115 -8.97 -14.31 -2.23
N GLY A 116 -7.88 -14.16 -2.98
CA GLY A 116 -7.81 -14.54 -4.39
C GLY A 116 -8.36 -13.48 -5.36
N LEU A 117 -8.82 -12.33 -4.86
CA LEU A 117 -9.19 -11.18 -5.72
C LEU A 117 -8.00 -10.76 -6.60
N ILE A 118 -8.25 -10.37 -7.84
CA ILE A 118 -7.21 -9.83 -8.71
C ILE A 118 -6.58 -8.60 -8.05
N ASN A 119 -5.25 -8.58 -7.91
CA ASN A 119 -4.55 -7.40 -7.42
C ASN A 119 -4.41 -6.35 -8.54
N ARG A 120 -5.24 -5.31 -8.50
CA ARG A 120 -5.13 -4.15 -9.42
C ARG A 120 -4.07 -3.16 -8.95
N GLY A 121 -3.58 -3.32 -7.72
CA GLY A 121 -2.51 -2.52 -7.12
C GLY A 121 -2.91 -1.13 -6.65
N PRO A 122 -1.91 -0.35 -6.23
CA PRO A 122 -2.10 1.02 -5.80
C PRO A 122 -2.45 1.93 -6.98
N LYS A 123 -3.35 2.90 -6.74
CA LYS A 123 -3.79 3.90 -7.72
C LYS A 123 -3.52 5.32 -7.21
N GLU A 124 -2.68 6.06 -7.88
CA GLU A 124 -2.50 7.47 -7.56
C GLU A 124 -3.76 8.25 -7.98
N ARG A 125 -4.38 8.93 -7.03
CA ARG A 125 -5.64 9.67 -7.20
C ARG A 125 -5.57 11.04 -6.51
N THR A 126 -4.83 11.96 -7.08
CA THR A 126 -4.60 13.30 -6.52
C THR A 126 -5.85 14.20 -6.53
N GLY A 127 -6.88 13.83 -7.26
CA GLY A 127 -8.17 14.54 -7.32
C GLY A 127 -9.22 14.08 -6.32
N LEU A 128 -9.03 12.93 -5.63
CA LEU A 128 -10.00 12.45 -4.64
C LEU A 128 -10.01 13.35 -3.40
N TYR A 129 -11.18 13.90 -3.09
CA TYR A 129 -11.35 14.93 -2.06
C TYR A 129 -10.82 14.48 -0.69
N VAL A 130 -11.19 13.30 -0.22
CA VAL A 130 -10.75 12.75 1.07
C VAL A 130 -9.23 12.62 1.12
N LEU A 131 -8.61 12.04 0.09
CA LEU A 131 -7.15 11.84 0.04
C LEU A 131 -6.37 13.15 -0.04
N LYS A 132 -6.96 14.18 -0.65
CA LYS A 132 -6.33 15.49 -0.84
C LYS A 132 -6.43 16.39 0.39
N HIS A 133 -7.52 16.30 1.15
CA HIS A 133 -7.82 17.24 2.23
C HIS A 133 -7.64 16.67 3.65
N THR A 134 -7.36 15.37 3.79
CA THR A 134 -6.91 14.80 5.06
C THR A 134 -5.46 15.16 5.32
N THR A 135 -5.12 15.46 6.57
CA THR A 135 -3.80 15.99 6.97
C THR A 135 -2.80 14.90 7.36
N LYS A 136 -3.28 13.69 7.61
CA LYS A 136 -2.48 12.50 7.98
C LYS A 136 -2.24 11.59 6.75
N PRO A 137 -1.35 10.58 6.86
CA PRO A 137 -1.28 9.51 5.90
C PRO A 137 -2.66 8.92 5.62
N SER A 138 -3.09 8.89 4.36
CA SER A 138 -4.44 8.48 3.98
C SER A 138 -4.45 7.54 2.78
N ILE A 139 -5.35 6.53 2.82
CA ILE A 139 -5.67 5.63 1.72
C ILE A 139 -7.19 5.47 1.57
N LEU A 140 -7.63 5.15 0.36
CA LEU A 140 -9.00 4.77 0.06
C LEU A 140 -8.97 3.36 -0.54
N ILE A 141 -9.69 2.43 0.09
CA ILE A 141 -9.72 1.02 -0.29
C ILE A 141 -10.98 0.75 -1.10
N GLU A 142 -10.81 0.43 -2.38
CA GLU A 142 -11.82 -0.19 -3.22
C GLU A 142 -11.73 -1.69 -3.01
N VAL A 143 -12.56 -2.21 -2.09
CA VAL A 143 -12.47 -3.60 -1.59
C VAL A 143 -12.61 -4.61 -2.73
N CYS A 144 -13.57 -4.38 -3.61
CA CYS A 144 -13.78 -5.11 -4.86
C CYS A 144 -14.74 -4.32 -5.76
N PHE A 145 -15.08 -4.85 -6.93
CA PHE A 145 -16.11 -4.28 -7.78
C PHE A 145 -17.48 -4.84 -7.40
N GLY A 146 -18.37 -3.96 -6.95
CA GLY A 146 -19.70 -4.33 -6.48
C GLY A 146 -20.71 -4.66 -7.59
N ASP A 147 -20.32 -4.46 -8.85
CA ASP A 147 -21.01 -4.84 -10.08
C ASP A 147 -20.38 -6.06 -10.78
N SER A 148 -19.46 -6.77 -10.10
CA SER A 148 -18.84 -8.01 -10.54
C SER A 148 -19.35 -9.20 -9.72
N GLU A 149 -20.02 -10.16 -10.38
CA GLU A 149 -20.54 -11.36 -9.70
C GLU A 149 -19.42 -12.16 -9.02
N ALA A 150 -18.28 -12.36 -9.72
CA ALA A 150 -17.15 -13.09 -9.20
C ALA A 150 -16.52 -12.39 -7.97
N ASP A 151 -16.32 -11.06 -8.04
CA ASP A 151 -15.75 -10.31 -6.92
C ASP A 151 -16.69 -10.30 -5.72
N CYS A 152 -18.00 -10.08 -5.93
CA CYS A 152 -19.00 -10.08 -4.87
C CYS A 152 -19.13 -11.45 -4.20
N ALA A 153 -19.02 -12.55 -4.95
CA ALA A 153 -19.00 -13.89 -4.37
C ALA A 153 -17.78 -14.10 -3.48
N ILE A 154 -16.58 -13.70 -3.93
CA ILE A 154 -15.35 -13.75 -3.15
C ILE A 154 -15.46 -12.86 -1.90
N TYR A 155 -15.91 -11.63 -2.06
CA TYR A 155 -16.10 -10.69 -0.95
C TYR A 155 -16.99 -11.28 0.15
N LYS A 156 -18.17 -11.81 -0.22
CA LYS A 156 -19.12 -12.43 0.73
C LYS A 156 -18.50 -13.63 1.45
N ALA A 157 -17.78 -14.49 0.72
CA ALA A 157 -17.13 -15.67 1.28
C ALA A 157 -15.92 -15.34 2.18
N LYS A 158 -15.25 -14.22 1.91
CA LYS A 158 -13.97 -13.82 2.54
C LYS A 158 -14.07 -12.53 3.37
N PHE A 159 -15.28 -12.13 3.76
CA PHE A 159 -15.52 -10.88 4.49
C PHE A 159 -14.62 -10.73 5.73
N GLU A 160 -14.56 -11.75 6.57
CA GLU A 160 -13.75 -11.72 7.80
C GLU A 160 -12.24 -11.65 7.47
N ASP A 161 -11.78 -12.44 6.49
CA ASP A 161 -10.38 -12.43 6.05
C ASP A 161 -9.97 -11.04 5.52
N ILE A 162 -10.86 -10.34 4.82
CA ILE A 162 -10.65 -8.97 4.34
C ILE A 162 -10.52 -8.01 5.52
N CYS A 163 -11.47 -8.02 6.45
CA CYS A 163 -11.48 -7.12 7.60
C CYS A 163 -10.25 -7.33 8.50
N GLN A 164 -9.88 -8.60 8.77
CA GLN A 164 -8.67 -8.96 9.49
C GLN A 164 -7.41 -8.46 8.78
N THR A 165 -7.37 -8.58 7.47
CA THR A 165 -6.23 -8.16 6.66
C THR A 165 -6.08 -6.65 6.64
N ILE A 166 -7.18 -5.91 6.50
CA ILE A 166 -7.18 -4.45 6.59
C ILE A 166 -6.63 -4.01 7.95
N ALA A 167 -7.20 -4.53 9.04
CA ALA A 167 -6.75 -4.20 10.39
C ALA A 167 -5.26 -4.52 10.59
N LYS A 168 -4.82 -5.76 10.28
CA LYS A 168 -3.42 -6.20 10.44
C LYS A 168 -2.44 -5.36 9.61
N THR A 169 -2.80 -4.96 8.41
CA THR A 169 -1.95 -4.12 7.57
C THR A 169 -1.77 -2.73 8.18
N LEU A 170 -2.81 -2.18 8.81
CA LEU A 170 -2.77 -0.86 9.42
C LEU A 170 -1.97 -0.83 10.73
N ILE A 171 -2.17 -1.80 11.62
CA ILE A 171 -1.60 -1.75 12.98
C ILE A 171 -0.37 -2.65 13.17
N GLY A 172 0.07 -3.36 12.13
CA GLY A 172 1.18 -4.33 12.22
C GLY A 172 0.77 -5.62 12.95
N GLY A 173 0.99 -6.75 12.31
CA GLY A 173 0.58 -8.11 12.67
C GLY A 173 0.03 -8.38 14.07
N ILE A 174 -1.26 -8.70 14.16
CA ILE A 174 -1.88 -9.21 15.38
C ILE A 174 -1.79 -10.73 15.37
N THR A 175 -1.24 -11.34 16.42
CA THR A 175 -1.57 -12.71 16.78
C THR A 175 -2.94 -12.70 17.45
N VAL A 176 -4.02 -12.87 16.69
CA VAL A 176 -5.33 -13.18 17.28
C VAL A 176 -5.29 -14.66 17.64
N PRO A 177 -5.69 -15.08 18.87
CA PRO A 177 -5.82 -16.48 19.18
C PRO A 177 -6.85 -17.11 18.22
N SER A 178 -6.39 -17.98 17.35
CA SER A 178 -7.27 -18.83 16.57
C SER A 178 -7.92 -19.81 17.53
N THR A 179 -9.25 -19.80 17.64
CA THR A 179 -9.98 -20.94 18.20
C THR A 179 -9.77 -22.10 17.24
N SER A 180 -8.75 -22.90 17.52
CA SER A 180 -8.45 -24.12 16.81
C SER A 180 -9.30 -25.26 17.38
N THR A 181 -10.15 -25.83 16.56
CA THR A 181 -10.55 -27.24 16.71
C THR A 181 -9.33 -28.12 16.43
N SER A 182 -9.05 -28.97 17.41
CA SER A 182 -7.89 -29.84 17.49
C SER A 182 -7.84 -30.88 16.37
N SER A 183 -6.66 -31.11 15.83
CA SER A 183 -6.23 -32.43 15.38
C SER A 183 -4.73 -32.59 15.64
N THR A 184 -4.42 -33.72 16.25
CA THR A 184 -3.19 -34.19 16.90
C THR A 184 -1.95 -34.24 16.01
N PRO A 185 -0.72 -34.16 16.60
CA PRO A 185 0.54 -34.11 15.87
C PRO A 185 1.08 -35.50 15.55
N VAL A 186 1.65 -35.64 14.37
CA VAL A 186 2.55 -36.76 14.02
C VAL A 186 4.00 -36.28 14.12
N HIS A 187 4.73 -36.97 14.95
CA HIS A 187 6.15 -36.83 15.25
C HIS A 187 6.99 -37.26 14.05
N SER A 188 7.97 -36.47 13.63
CA SER A 188 9.12 -36.98 12.88
C SER A 188 10.40 -36.19 13.18
N THR A 189 11.39 -36.95 13.48
CA THR A 189 12.76 -36.73 13.98
C THR A 189 13.62 -35.82 13.08
N PRO A 190 14.63 -35.10 13.65
CA PRO A 190 15.50 -34.24 12.87
C PRO A 190 16.67 -35.06 12.24
N THR A 191 16.83 -34.90 10.95
CA THR A 191 18.07 -35.30 10.26
C THR A 191 18.99 -34.12 10.06
N ASN A 192 20.16 -34.25 10.60
CA ASN A 192 21.30 -33.35 10.51
C ASN A 192 21.81 -33.30 9.05
N SER A 193 21.91 -32.12 8.46
CA SER A 193 22.57 -31.94 7.18
C SER A 193 23.41 -30.67 7.17
N THR A 194 24.70 -30.94 7.11
CA THR A 194 25.87 -30.12 6.83
C THR A 194 25.60 -28.76 6.14
N ALA A 195 26.18 -27.72 6.75
CA ALA A 195 26.28 -26.39 6.19
C ALA A 195 27.14 -26.37 4.92
N THR A 196 26.50 -26.24 3.78
CA THR A 196 27.12 -25.75 2.55
C THR A 196 26.94 -24.24 2.49
N THR A 197 28.01 -23.49 2.50
CA THR A 197 28.08 -22.07 2.27
C THR A 197 27.60 -21.77 0.85
N SER A 198 26.29 -21.52 0.68
CA SER A 198 25.74 -21.02 -0.58
C SER A 198 26.07 -19.54 -0.72
N LYS A 199 26.75 -19.18 -1.81
CA LYS A 199 26.98 -17.82 -2.30
C LYS A 199 25.66 -17.04 -2.23
N PRO A 200 25.61 -15.78 -1.70
CA PRO A 200 24.37 -15.05 -1.56
C PRO A 200 23.71 -14.82 -2.93
N SER A 201 22.56 -15.44 -3.16
CA SER A 201 21.76 -15.24 -4.37
C SER A 201 20.98 -13.92 -4.24
N GLY A 202 21.47 -12.85 -4.86
CA GLY A 202 20.80 -11.55 -4.91
C GLY A 202 21.59 -10.56 -5.75
N ASP A 203 20.90 -9.53 -6.25
CA ASP A 203 21.51 -8.45 -7.04
C ASP A 203 22.46 -7.63 -6.16
N SER A 204 23.71 -7.48 -6.61
CA SER A 204 24.76 -6.78 -5.86
C SER A 204 24.46 -5.28 -5.69
N TRP A 205 23.83 -4.65 -6.68
CA TRP A 205 23.42 -3.26 -6.60
C TRP A 205 22.27 -3.07 -5.59
N VAL A 206 21.29 -3.99 -5.60
CA VAL A 206 20.20 -3.97 -4.60
C VAL A 206 20.74 -4.15 -3.19
N ARG A 207 21.70 -5.06 -3.00
CA ARG A 207 22.36 -5.25 -1.70
C ARG A 207 23.03 -3.98 -1.19
N ARG A 208 23.80 -3.30 -2.03
CA ARG A 208 24.45 -2.03 -1.70
C ARG A 208 23.44 -0.93 -1.39
N LEU A 209 22.30 -0.90 -2.10
CA LEU A 209 21.22 0.05 -1.84
C LEU A 209 20.55 -0.24 -0.48
N GLN A 210 20.28 -1.51 -0.16
CA GLN A 210 19.73 -1.93 1.14
C GLN A 210 20.68 -1.54 2.29
N GLU A 211 21.98 -1.82 2.15
CA GLU A 211 23.02 -1.44 3.12
C GLU A 211 23.05 0.06 3.35
N GLU A 212 23.06 0.85 2.28
CA GLU A 212 23.17 2.29 2.38
C GLU A 212 21.90 2.93 2.95
N CYS A 213 20.71 2.42 2.59
CA CYS A 213 19.45 2.85 3.20
C CYS A 213 19.40 2.55 4.70
N ASN A 214 19.88 1.38 5.14
CA ASN A 214 19.99 1.06 6.56
C ASN A 214 20.98 1.98 7.27
N LYS A 215 22.17 2.16 6.69
CA LYS A 215 23.23 3.02 7.26
C LYS A 215 22.79 4.46 7.45
N GLN A 216 21.98 4.99 6.52
CA GLN A 216 21.47 6.36 6.61
C GLN A 216 20.16 6.47 7.42
N GLY A 217 19.68 5.38 8.02
CA GLY A 217 18.48 5.37 8.87
C GLY A 217 17.15 5.42 8.11
N PHE A 218 17.15 5.26 6.78
CA PHE A 218 15.92 5.21 5.99
C PHE A 218 15.19 3.87 6.14
N SER A 219 15.89 2.80 6.54
CA SER A 219 15.34 1.48 6.78
C SER A 219 16.14 0.72 7.82
N ASN A 220 15.58 -0.42 8.25
CA ASN A 220 16.27 -1.45 9.03
C ASN A 220 15.83 -2.81 8.46
N GLN A 221 16.26 -3.12 7.25
CA GLN A 221 15.86 -4.29 6.50
C GLN A 221 16.98 -5.31 6.39
N LYS A 222 16.61 -6.56 6.10
CA LYS A 222 17.59 -7.59 5.74
C LYS A 222 18.31 -7.19 4.45
N VAL A 223 19.64 -7.33 4.46
CA VAL A 223 20.49 -7.07 3.30
C VAL A 223 20.70 -8.39 2.55
N ASP A 224 19.81 -8.71 1.64
CA ASP A 224 19.82 -9.99 0.89
C ASP A 224 20.00 -9.81 -0.63
N GLY A 225 19.95 -8.57 -1.13
CA GLY A 225 20.03 -8.26 -2.55
C GLY A 225 18.76 -8.62 -3.32
N ILE A 226 17.67 -8.92 -2.63
CA ILE A 226 16.37 -9.23 -3.24
C ILE A 226 15.50 -7.98 -3.14
N PRO A 227 15.12 -7.35 -4.26
CA PRO A 227 14.26 -6.18 -4.22
C PRO A 227 12.84 -6.57 -3.78
N GLY A 228 12.29 -5.78 -2.89
CA GLY A 228 10.94 -6.02 -2.36
C GLY A 228 10.38 -4.77 -1.70
N SER A 229 9.23 -4.92 -1.05
CA SER A 229 8.53 -3.81 -0.38
C SER A 229 9.41 -3.10 0.65
N ASN A 230 10.22 -3.84 1.40
CA ASN A 230 11.10 -3.25 2.42
C ASN A 230 12.23 -2.44 1.76
N THR A 231 12.82 -2.96 0.66
CA THR A 231 13.83 -2.23 -0.11
C THR A 231 13.24 -0.95 -0.69
N LEU A 232 12.08 -1.04 -1.32
CA LEU A 232 11.39 0.12 -1.88
C LEU A 232 11.03 1.14 -0.80
N ARG A 233 10.52 0.70 0.36
CA ARG A 233 10.19 1.56 1.50
C ARG A 233 11.40 2.32 2.04
N GLY A 234 12.57 1.68 2.06
CA GLY A 234 13.81 2.26 2.52
C GLY A 234 14.44 3.27 1.54
N CYS A 235 13.96 3.36 0.30
CA CYS A 235 14.51 4.30 -0.67
C CYS A 235 13.98 5.73 -0.43
N PRO A 236 14.85 6.71 -0.15
CA PRO A 236 14.44 8.10 0.02
C PRO A 236 14.03 8.75 -1.30
N THR A 237 13.24 9.82 -1.22
CA THR A 237 13.00 10.68 -2.38
C THR A 237 14.26 11.46 -2.73
N LEU A 238 14.73 11.35 -3.98
CA LEU A 238 15.87 12.08 -4.49
C LEU A 238 15.43 13.08 -5.57
N LYS A 239 16.00 14.28 -5.51
CA LYS A 239 15.78 15.37 -6.48
C LYS A 239 17.04 16.21 -6.64
N LYS A 240 17.05 17.11 -7.60
CA LYS A 240 18.18 18.05 -7.79
C LYS A 240 18.58 18.70 -6.46
N GLY A 241 19.87 18.62 -6.13
CA GLY A 241 20.45 19.06 -4.86
C GLY A 241 20.70 17.93 -3.85
N ALA A 242 20.13 16.74 -4.04
CA ALA A 242 20.48 15.57 -3.21
C ALA A 242 21.94 15.15 -3.46
N SER A 243 22.61 14.63 -2.43
CA SER A 243 23.98 14.12 -2.54
C SER A 243 24.20 12.90 -1.63
N GLY A 244 25.27 12.15 -1.90
CA GLY A 244 25.67 11.00 -1.11
C GLY A 244 25.57 9.67 -1.85
N ASN A 245 25.80 8.57 -1.11
CA ASN A 245 25.95 7.24 -1.69
C ASN A 245 24.65 6.70 -2.34
N ILE A 246 23.48 7.03 -1.82
CA ILE A 246 22.22 6.61 -2.46
C ILE A 246 22.05 7.31 -3.82
N THR A 247 22.44 8.60 -3.92
CA THR A 247 22.46 9.32 -5.20
C THR A 247 23.47 8.69 -6.17
N LYS A 248 24.64 8.27 -5.67
CA LYS A 248 25.65 7.58 -6.48
C LYS A 248 25.12 6.24 -7.01
N LEU A 249 24.45 5.46 -6.17
CA LEU A 249 23.82 4.21 -6.57
C LEU A 249 22.71 4.42 -7.61
N LEU A 250 21.92 5.49 -7.48
CA LEU A 250 20.96 5.89 -8.49
C LEU A 250 21.63 6.17 -9.82
N GLN A 251 22.72 6.96 -9.83
CA GLN A 251 23.47 7.29 -11.04
C GLN A 251 24.06 6.04 -11.69
N GLU A 252 24.65 5.13 -10.91
CA GLU A 252 25.15 3.84 -11.39
C GLU A 252 24.06 3.04 -12.10
N LYS A 253 22.86 2.96 -11.51
CA LYS A 253 21.72 2.24 -12.09
C LYS A 253 21.23 2.88 -13.39
N LEU A 254 21.13 4.21 -13.42
CA LEU A 254 20.72 4.94 -14.63
C LEU A 254 21.74 4.75 -15.76
N VAL A 255 23.03 4.83 -15.49
CA VAL A 255 24.09 4.60 -16.47
C VAL A 255 24.06 3.15 -16.98
N ALA A 256 23.89 2.16 -16.09
CA ALA A 256 23.74 0.75 -16.47
C ALA A 256 22.50 0.50 -17.35
N LEU A 257 21.47 1.34 -17.25
CA LEU A 257 20.27 1.35 -18.09
C LEU A 257 20.40 2.26 -19.33
N SER A 258 21.63 2.75 -19.64
CA SER A 258 21.93 3.63 -20.79
C SER A 258 21.39 5.06 -20.69
N TYR A 259 21.11 5.55 -19.48
CA TYR A 259 20.74 6.95 -19.24
C TYR A 259 21.94 7.69 -18.65
N SER A 260 22.62 8.50 -19.48
CA SER A 260 23.79 9.29 -19.05
C SER A 260 23.43 10.34 -17.99
N THR A 261 24.15 10.32 -16.88
CA THR A 261 24.00 11.25 -15.75
C THR A 261 25.05 12.37 -15.74
N ASN A 262 25.93 12.41 -16.74
CA ASN A 262 27.11 13.26 -16.84
C ASN A 262 28.14 13.00 -15.69
N GLY A 263 28.22 11.78 -15.21
CA GLY A 263 29.10 11.34 -14.14
C GLY A 263 28.37 10.53 -13.08
N VAL A 264 29.16 9.78 -12.28
CA VAL A 264 28.67 9.00 -11.13
C VAL A 264 29.40 9.53 -9.89
N ASP A 265 29.09 10.78 -9.56
CA ASP A 265 29.79 11.56 -8.53
C ASP A 265 29.02 11.60 -7.18
N GLY A 266 27.80 11.06 -7.15
CA GLY A 266 26.94 11.11 -5.98
C GLY A 266 26.24 12.45 -5.78
N ILE A 267 26.27 13.36 -6.78
CA ILE A 267 25.60 14.65 -6.73
C ILE A 267 24.42 14.66 -7.72
N PHE A 268 23.22 14.86 -7.24
CA PHE A 268 22.03 14.97 -8.09
C PHE A 268 21.98 16.32 -8.79
N GLY A 269 22.80 16.48 -9.81
CA GLY A 269 22.89 17.67 -10.65
C GLY A 269 21.86 17.68 -11.78
N SER A 270 22.05 18.62 -12.74
CA SER A 270 21.16 18.73 -13.92
C SER A 270 21.28 17.52 -14.85
N GLY A 271 22.47 16.91 -14.98
CA GLY A 271 22.70 15.69 -15.76
C GLY A 271 21.87 14.51 -15.19
N THR A 272 21.95 14.27 -13.89
CA THR A 272 21.16 13.25 -13.19
C THR A 272 19.67 13.52 -13.34
N LYS A 273 19.21 14.78 -13.16
CA LYS A 273 17.80 15.13 -13.37
C LYS A 273 17.32 14.78 -14.77
N ASN A 274 18.09 15.14 -15.80
CA ASN A 274 17.73 14.86 -17.19
C ASN A 274 17.69 13.35 -17.49
N ALA A 275 18.61 12.57 -16.92
CA ALA A 275 18.60 11.11 -17.00
C ALA A 275 17.35 10.50 -16.37
N VAL A 276 16.97 10.98 -15.18
CA VAL A 276 15.72 10.57 -14.49
C VAL A 276 14.50 10.89 -15.34
N ILE A 277 14.37 12.10 -15.91
CA ILE A 277 13.26 12.49 -16.79
C ILE A 277 13.16 11.56 -18.01
N LYS A 278 14.29 11.26 -18.67
CA LYS A 278 14.31 10.33 -19.81
C LYS A 278 13.89 8.93 -19.39
N TYR A 279 14.38 8.43 -18.27
CA TYR A 279 13.99 7.14 -17.72
C TYR A 279 12.50 7.08 -17.38
N GLN A 280 11.97 8.08 -16.68
CA GLN A 280 10.56 8.18 -16.33
C GLN A 280 9.67 8.14 -17.58
N LYS A 281 9.99 8.93 -18.62
CA LYS A 281 9.28 8.91 -19.90
C LYS A 281 9.27 7.51 -20.52
N SER A 282 10.42 6.82 -20.57
CA SER A 282 10.53 5.46 -21.13
C SER A 282 9.73 4.41 -20.35
N LYS A 283 9.41 4.68 -19.10
CA LYS A 283 8.63 3.79 -18.20
C LYS A 283 7.16 4.22 -18.04
N GLY A 284 6.71 5.23 -18.79
CA GLY A 284 5.34 5.73 -18.68
C GLY A 284 5.01 6.40 -17.35
N LEU A 285 6.04 6.95 -16.67
CA LEU A 285 5.87 7.67 -15.43
C LEU A 285 5.75 9.19 -15.67
N SER A 286 5.23 9.90 -14.68
CA SER A 286 5.33 11.36 -14.64
C SER A 286 6.81 11.78 -14.69
N ALA A 287 7.19 12.57 -15.70
CA ALA A 287 8.58 12.92 -16.01
C ALA A 287 8.99 14.22 -15.30
N ASP A 288 8.92 14.24 -13.97
CA ASP A 288 9.19 15.39 -13.10
C ASP A 288 10.67 15.53 -12.71
N GLY A 289 11.47 14.49 -12.96
CA GLY A 289 12.87 14.42 -12.59
C GLY A 289 13.09 14.23 -11.08
N ILE A 290 12.07 13.71 -10.38
CA ILE A 290 12.14 13.36 -8.96
C ILE A 290 12.08 11.84 -8.82
N VAL A 291 13.02 11.25 -8.12
CA VAL A 291 13.05 9.80 -7.87
C VAL A 291 12.27 9.51 -6.60
N GLY A 292 10.95 9.46 -6.72
CA GLY A 292 10.03 9.00 -5.69
C GLY A 292 9.78 7.50 -5.78
N GLN A 293 8.82 7.00 -5.02
CA GLN A 293 8.52 5.56 -4.90
C GLN A 293 8.20 4.89 -6.25
N ASN A 294 7.45 5.57 -7.14
CA ASN A 294 7.13 5.03 -8.47
C ASN A 294 8.38 4.85 -9.35
N THR A 295 9.31 5.80 -9.28
CA THR A 295 10.59 5.72 -10.01
C THR A 295 11.47 4.63 -9.43
N TRP A 296 11.63 4.57 -8.09
CA TRP A 296 12.37 3.50 -7.41
C TRP A 296 11.81 2.12 -7.70
N ARG A 297 10.49 1.95 -7.71
CA ARG A 297 9.84 0.69 -8.08
C ARG A 297 10.32 0.18 -9.45
N LYS A 298 10.31 1.04 -10.46
CA LYS A 298 10.77 0.68 -11.81
C LYS A 298 12.26 0.39 -11.87
N LEU A 299 13.09 1.11 -11.09
CA LEU A 299 14.53 0.87 -10.99
C LEU A 299 14.85 -0.47 -10.29
N LEU A 300 14.01 -0.89 -9.36
CA LEU A 300 14.10 -2.15 -8.63
C LEU A 300 13.49 -3.35 -9.38
N GLY A 301 12.76 -3.11 -10.48
CA GLY A 301 12.10 -4.18 -11.24
C GLY A 301 10.83 -4.74 -10.55
N LEU A 302 10.14 -3.91 -9.77
CA LEU A 302 8.94 -4.25 -8.99
C LEU A 302 7.65 -3.76 -9.68
#